data_155c3bce848de20533070043d60d10f8
#
_entry.id   155c3bce848de20533070043d60d10f8
#
_cell.length_a   1.000
_cell.length_b   1.000
_cell.length_c   1.000
_cell.angle_alpha   90.00
_cell.angle_beta   90.00
_cell.angle_gamma   90.00
#
_symmetry.space_group_name_H-M   'P 1'
#
loop_
_entity.id
_entity.type
_entity.pdbx_description
1 polymer ?
#
loop_
_entity_poly.entity_id
_entity_poly.type
_entity_poly.pdbx_seq_one_letter_code
_entity_poly.pdbx_strand_id
1 'polypeptide(L)'
;NYDGKSVALLVKENDSYGKTFIDWFAFQAKELGLENKGTFTYRSDNVAEVSQQAAGCGAEYVICTPSEIEEIAPMLRMFQQKARTGMEVPRPLFADTAYGADVIATVGPISEGMEGITFGASPESGFEVSYETYFGESTTLGEAQVYDAAMLLAYAAWYQVLHPDTTLQKALRTLVTGKDANMGSWMGEDIRLVIDALANGKQPSLEGASGSLDFDAKVFTNVLTTTYYNFKVYNGKYIILDYNTSDGSNRTDATLAGWNWKASQMQDFNDSESMTYPEYHSNWALLVATSTTWNNYRHQADILAIYQQLKASGYPDDHIILILEDDIAYSPSNPHPGIVQVTLGGKNLYENVEIDYKMSELQPHDFLRILSGQSSPQLPKVIESTQYDNVFIFWSGHGMPKYLCWNQTADALSGDDLRNTFSEMHQQKRYRKLLMMVETCFSGGVVEACEGIPGLLFFTAANGDETSKADIFNEELNVWMSNRFTSTCIEQLSAQPDISLRDLYYRLFINTVGSHVMVYNAPFYGNMYQQNMGEFIQFR
;
A
#
# COMPACT_ATOMS: atom_id res chain seq x y z
N ASN A 1 -16.07 0.69 -20.66
CA ASN A 1 -16.77 0.89 -19.39
C ASN A 1 -16.74 -0.43 -18.60
N TYR A 2 -16.06 -0.44 -17.45
CA TYR A 2 -15.87 -1.63 -16.62
C TYR A 2 -16.82 -1.67 -15.41
N ASP A 3 -17.66 -0.66 -15.22
CA ASP A 3 -18.62 -0.61 -14.12
C ASP A 3 -19.49 -1.87 -14.07
N GLY A 4 -19.54 -2.50 -12.92
CA GLY A 4 -20.32 -3.70 -12.66
C GLY A 4 -19.73 -5.01 -13.21
N LYS A 5 -18.53 -4.97 -13.80
CA LYS A 5 -17.81 -6.20 -14.17
C LYS A 5 -17.11 -6.81 -12.95
N SER A 6 -16.95 -8.12 -12.99
CA SER A 6 -16.28 -8.84 -11.90
C SER A 6 -14.91 -9.36 -12.32
N VAL A 7 -13.95 -9.27 -11.42
CA VAL A 7 -12.55 -9.61 -11.66
C VAL A 7 -11.96 -10.38 -10.49
N ALA A 8 -11.03 -11.28 -10.78
CA ALA A 8 -10.20 -11.96 -9.78
C ALA A 8 -8.73 -11.91 -10.20
N LEU A 9 -7.82 -12.13 -9.25
CA LEU A 9 -6.38 -12.18 -9.46
C LEU A 9 -5.87 -13.60 -9.22
N LEU A 10 -5.05 -14.13 -10.15
CA LEU A 10 -4.30 -15.38 -10.00
C LEU A 10 -2.81 -15.05 -10.02
N VAL A 11 -2.12 -15.25 -8.89
CA VAL A 11 -0.79 -14.68 -8.65
C VAL A 11 0.10 -15.63 -7.85
N LYS A 12 1.41 -15.59 -8.10
CA LYS A 12 2.40 -16.40 -7.36
C LYS A 12 2.62 -15.87 -5.94
N GLU A 13 2.58 -16.77 -4.97
CA GLU A 13 2.87 -16.47 -3.56
C GLU A 13 4.37 -16.25 -3.35
N ASN A 14 4.72 -15.31 -2.45
CA ASN A 14 6.10 -15.02 -2.05
C ASN A 14 7.07 -14.64 -3.19
N ASP A 15 6.53 -14.06 -4.25
CA ASP A 15 7.28 -13.60 -5.40
C ASP A 15 7.24 -12.06 -5.49
N SER A 16 8.38 -11.43 -5.82
CA SER A 16 8.47 -9.97 -5.88
C SER A 16 7.60 -9.36 -6.99
N TYR A 17 7.47 -10.03 -8.13
CA TYR A 17 6.60 -9.61 -9.23
C TYR A 17 5.12 -9.76 -8.84
N GLY A 18 4.73 -10.93 -8.35
CA GLY A 18 3.37 -11.21 -7.89
C GLY A 18 2.94 -10.27 -6.75
N LYS A 19 3.87 -9.92 -5.85
CA LYS A 19 3.59 -8.98 -4.76
C LYS A 19 3.13 -7.62 -5.26
N THR A 20 3.65 -7.10 -6.36
CA THR A 20 3.24 -5.81 -6.92
C THR A 20 1.77 -5.80 -7.31
N PHE A 21 1.26 -6.92 -7.85
CA PHE A 21 -0.17 -7.06 -8.17
C PHE A 21 -1.03 -7.19 -6.92
N ILE A 22 -0.63 -8.01 -5.94
CA ILE A 22 -1.35 -8.16 -4.67
C ILE A 22 -1.50 -6.79 -3.98
N ASP A 23 -0.43 -6.01 -3.94
CA ASP A 23 -0.39 -4.72 -3.24
C ASP A 23 -1.36 -3.68 -3.84
N TRP A 24 -1.74 -3.81 -5.11
CA TRP A 24 -2.54 -2.79 -5.79
C TRP A 24 -3.89 -3.28 -6.33
N PHE A 25 -4.07 -4.59 -6.51
CA PHE A 25 -5.24 -5.14 -7.21
C PHE A 25 -6.57 -4.75 -6.56
N ALA A 26 -6.74 -5.02 -5.28
CA ALA A 26 -8.01 -4.77 -4.60
C ALA A 26 -8.35 -3.28 -4.57
N PHE A 27 -7.36 -2.42 -4.32
CA PHE A 27 -7.51 -0.97 -4.39
C PHE A 27 -7.96 -0.51 -5.78
N GLN A 28 -7.26 -0.94 -6.82
CA GLN A 28 -7.59 -0.54 -8.19
C GLN A 28 -8.93 -1.08 -8.67
N ALA A 29 -9.26 -2.34 -8.32
CA ALA A 29 -10.54 -2.93 -8.66
C ALA A 29 -11.69 -2.07 -8.11
N LYS A 30 -11.60 -1.65 -6.85
CA LYS A 30 -12.59 -0.76 -6.21
C LYS A 30 -12.65 0.61 -6.88
N GLU A 31 -11.50 1.25 -7.15
CA GLU A 31 -11.42 2.54 -7.83
C GLU A 31 -12.06 2.52 -9.24
N LEU A 32 -11.95 1.39 -9.93
CA LEU A 32 -12.53 1.20 -11.27
C LEU A 32 -14.01 0.76 -11.25
N GLY A 33 -14.59 0.55 -10.07
CA GLY A 33 -15.96 0.05 -9.94
C GLY A 33 -16.13 -1.42 -10.32
N LEU A 34 -15.06 -2.22 -10.19
CA LEU A 34 -15.08 -3.66 -10.45
C LEU A 34 -15.47 -4.42 -9.19
N GLU A 35 -16.23 -5.50 -9.36
CA GLU A 35 -16.51 -6.45 -8.29
C GLU A 35 -15.31 -7.39 -8.12
N ASN A 36 -14.61 -7.30 -6.99
CA ASN A 36 -13.50 -8.20 -6.67
C ASN A 36 -14.03 -9.56 -6.20
N LYS A 37 -13.71 -10.63 -6.95
CA LYS A 37 -14.07 -12.04 -6.63
C LYS A 37 -12.95 -12.79 -5.90
N GLY A 38 -11.89 -12.11 -5.52
CA GLY A 38 -10.81 -12.63 -4.70
C GLY A 38 -9.45 -12.71 -5.38
N THR A 39 -8.46 -13.00 -4.55
CA THR A 39 -7.07 -13.22 -4.96
C THR A 39 -6.72 -14.68 -4.70
N PHE A 40 -6.28 -15.37 -5.75
CA PHE A 40 -5.88 -16.77 -5.73
C PHE A 40 -4.37 -16.85 -5.79
N THR A 41 -3.73 -17.21 -4.68
CA THR A 41 -2.27 -17.31 -4.60
C THR A 41 -1.81 -18.74 -4.80
N TYR A 42 -0.82 -18.94 -5.67
CA TYR A 42 -0.25 -20.25 -5.98
C TYR A 42 1.26 -20.30 -5.72
N ARG A 43 1.78 -21.52 -5.57
CA ARG A 43 3.20 -21.86 -5.59
C ARG A 43 3.49 -22.71 -6.82
N SER A 44 4.76 -22.84 -7.17
CA SER A 44 5.18 -23.59 -8.38
C SER A 44 4.71 -25.06 -8.37
N ASP A 45 4.45 -25.65 -7.19
CA ASP A 45 3.98 -27.03 -7.04
C ASP A 45 2.45 -27.21 -7.14
N ASN A 46 1.66 -26.12 -7.02
CA ASN A 46 0.18 -26.20 -7.01
C ASN A 46 -0.51 -25.27 -8.02
N VAL A 47 0.22 -24.73 -9.00
CA VAL A 47 -0.31 -23.77 -9.99
C VAL A 47 -1.58 -24.26 -10.69
N ALA A 48 -1.65 -25.55 -11.08
CA ALA A 48 -2.81 -26.12 -11.75
C ALA A 48 -4.03 -26.19 -10.82
N GLU A 49 -3.86 -26.57 -9.55
CA GLU A 49 -4.94 -26.66 -8.57
C GLU A 49 -5.56 -25.29 -8.31
N VAL A 50 -4.74 -24.30 -8.04
CA VAL A 50 -5.21 -22.92 -7.76
C VAL A 50 -5.82 -22.30 -9.02
N SER A 51 -5.25 -22.55 -10.20
CA SER A 51 -5.86 -22.12 -11.47
C SER A 51 -7.24 -22.71 -11.72
N GLN A 52 -7.48 -23.97 -11.28
CA GLN A 52 -8.80 -24.59 -11.33
C GLN A 52 -9.79 -23.89 -10.41
N GLN A 53 -9.35 -23.47 -9.22
CA GLN A 53 -10.18 -22.69 -8.28
C GLN A 53 -10.52 -21.31 -8.89
N ALA A 54 -9.53 -20.61 -9.42
CA ALA A 54 -9.72 -19.32 -10.08
C ALA A 54 -10.66 -19.43 -11.30
N ALA A 55 -10.53 -20.48 -12.11
CA ALA A 55 -11.44 -20.75 -13.24
C ALA A 55 -12.89 -21.03 -12.80
N GLY A 56 -13.13 -21.26 -11.53
CA GLY A 56 -14.46 -21.50 -10.95
C GLY A 56 -14.99 -20.38 -10.06
N CYS A 57 -14.30 -19.25 -9.94
CA CYS A 57 -14.63 -18.19 -8.97
C CYS A 57 -15.88 -17.36 -9.32
N GLY A 58 -16.43 -17.51 -10.54
CA GLY A 58 -17.59 -16.75 -10.99
C GLY A 58 -17.29 -15.28 -11.38
N ALA A 59 -16.03 -14.94 -11.55
CA ALA A 59 -15.64 -13.66 -12.14
C ALA A 59 -15.89 -13.66 -13.64
N GLU A 60 -16.03 -12.47 -14.25
CA GLU A 60 -16.03 -12.32 -15.72
C GLU A 60 -14.60 -12.43 -16.27
N TYR A 61 -13.62 -11.89 -15.55
CA TYR A 61 -12.21 -11.92 -15.91
C TYR A 61 -11.35 -12.43 -14.76
N VAL A 62 -10.26 -13.15 -15.09
CA VAL A 62 -9.18 -13.47 -14.16
C VAL A 62 -7.88 -12.89 -14.71
N ILE A 63 -7.26 -11.99 -13.96
CA ILE A 63 -5.93 -11.48 -14.25
C ILE A 63 -4.93 -12.53 -13.83
N CYS A 64 -4.19 -13.09 -14.77
CA CYS A 64 -3.19 -14.13 -14.56
C CYS A 64 -1.80 -13.49 -14.62
N THR A 65 -1.04 -13.58 -13.54
CA THR A 65 0.31 -12.99 -13.44
C THR A 65 1.35 -14.08 -13.21
N PRO A 66 1.67 -14.91 -14.24
CA PRO A 66 2.71 -15.90 -14.10
C PRO A 66 4.07 -15.20 -13.90
N SER A 67 4.91 -15.76 -13.03
CA SER A 67 6.28 -15.28 -12.83
C SER A 67 7.27 -16.01 -13.72
N GLU A 68 6.90 -17.21 -14.18
CA GLU A 68 7.71 -18.07 -15.04
C GLU A 68 6.89 -18.55 -16.24
N ILE A 69 7.54 -18.71 -17.41
CA ILE A 69 6.86 -19.12 -18.65
C ILE A 69 6.18 -20.50 -18.50
N GLU A 70 6.79 -21.40 -17.75
CA GLU A 70 6.30 -22.77 -17.51
C GLU A 70 4.96 -22.81 -16.77
N GLU A 71 4.59 -21.75 -16.06
CA GLU A 71 3.34 -21.63 -15.32
C GLU A 71 2.14 -21.34 -16.23
N ILE A 72 2.37 -20.79 -17.42
CA ILE A 72 1.31 -20.36 -18.36
C ILE A 72 0.52 -21.55 -18.89
N ALA A 73 1.19 -22.62 -19.33
CA ALA A 73 0.50 -23.78 -19.89
C ALA A 73 -0.41 -24.50 -18.88
N PRO A 74 -0.01 -24.75 -17.62
CA PRO A 74 -0.92 -25.24 -16.57
C PRO A 74 -2.14 -24.35 -16.36
N MET A 75 -1.97 -23.02 -16.29
CA MET A 75 -3.07 -22.07 -16.15
C MET A 75 -4.08 -22.23 -17.29
N LEU A 76 -3.62 -22.08 -18.54
CA LEU A 76 -4.47 -22.19 -19.72
C LEU A 76 -5.24 -23.51 -19.78
N ARG A 77 -4.58 -24.65 -19.43
CA ARG A 77 -5.23 -25.96 -19.38
C ARG A 77 -6.44 -25.99 -18.46
N MET A 78 -6.32 -25.39 -17.28
CA MET A 78 -7.42 -25.41 -16.30
C MET A 78 -8.63 -24.60 -16.77
N PHE A 79 -8.41 -23.41 -17.32
CA PHE A 79 -9.49 -22.61 -17.92
C PHE A 79 -10.14 -23.33 -19.12
N GLN A 80 -9.35 -23.89 -20.03
CA GLN A 80 -9.87 -24.62 -21.19
C GLN A 80 -10.60 -25.92 -20.80
N GLN A 81 -10.10 -26.66 -19.80
CA GLN A 81 -10.80 -27.87 -19.30
C GLN A 81 -12.15 -27.51 -18.69
N LYS A 82 -12.20 -26.44 -17.90
CA LYS A 82 -13.44 -25.96 -17.29
C LYS A 82 -14.44 -25.53 -18.36
N ALA A 83 -13.99 -24.80 -19.40
CA ALA A 83 -14.85 -24.38 -20.53
C ALA A 83 -15.48 -25.55 -21.26
N ARG A 84 -14.76 -26.69 -21.41
CA ARG A 84 -15.29 -27.91 -22.04
C ARG A 84 -16.42 -28.57 -21.26
N THR A 85 -16.60 -28.25 -19.98
CA THR A 85 -17.72 -28.76 -19.18
C THR A 85 -19.04 -28.05 -19.47
N GLY A 86 -19.04 -27.01 -20.33
CA GLY A 86 -20.23 -26.20 -20.64
C GLY A 86 -20.60 -25.20 -19.53
N MET A 87 -19.75 -25.01 -18.53
CA MET A 87 -19.93 -23.99 -17.50
C MET A 87 -19.38 -22.64 -17.99
N GLU A 88 -19.95 -21.55 -17.50
CA GLU A 88 -19.34 -20.24 -17.67
C GLU A 88 -17.97 -20.22 -16.99
N VAL A 89 -16.98 -19.73 -17.72
CA VAL A 89 -15.58 -19.66 -17.26
C VAL A 89 -15.10 -18.24 -17.43
N PRO A 90 -14.42 -17.68 -16.42
CA PRO A 90 -13.76 -16.40 -16.56
C PRO A 90 -12.84 -16.35 -17.78
N ARG A 91 -12.75 -15.20 -18.40
CA ARG A 91 -11.77 -14.95 -19.46
C ARG A 91 -10.41 -14.67 -18.80
N PRO A 92 -9.39 -15.52 -19.00
CA PRO A 92 -8.07 -15.26 -18.48
C PRO A 92 -7.40 -14.13 -19.26
N LEU A 93 -6.88 -13.14 -18.57
CA LEU A 93 -6.06 -12.04 -19.13
C LEU A 93 -4.67 -12.12 -18.51
N PHE A 94 -3.68 -12.33 -19.36
CA PHE A 94 -2.30 -12.52 -18.92
C PHE A 94 -1.55 -11.20 -18.81
N ALA A 95 -0.68 -11.10 -17.81
CA ALA A 95 0.26 -10.00 -17.67
C ALA A 95 1.46 -10.16 -18.63
N ASP A 96 2.34 -9.20 -18.63
CA ASP A 96 3.47 -9.03 -19.56
C ASP A 96 4.43 -10.23 -19.66
N THR A 97 4.63 -11.01 -18.60
CA THR A 97 5.42 -12.25 -18.64
C THR A 97 4.92 -13.30 -19.66
N ALA A 98 3.67 -13.17 -20.10
CA ALA A 98 3.09 -14.01 -21.15
C ALA A 98 3.35 -13.47 -22.58
N TYR A 99 4.15 -12.42 -22.73
CA TYR A 99 4.51 -11.84 -24.01
C TYR A 99 6.02 -11.93 -24.25
N GLY A 100 6.42 -12.70 -25.26
CA GLY A 100 7.82 -12.86 -25.61
C GLY A 100 8.03 -14.00 -26.62
N ALA A 101 9.11 -13.95 -27.37
CA ALA A 101 9.41 -14.92 -28.42
C ALA A 101 9.47 -16.38 -27.90
N ASP A 102 10.01 -16.58 -26.71
CA ASP A 102 10.17 -17.91 -26.10
C ASP A 102 8.86 -18.44 -25.50
N VAL A 103 7.88 -17.60 -25.22
CA VAL A 103 6.62 -18.00 -24.59
C VAL A 103 5.82 -18.92 -25.50
N ILE A 104 5.59 -18.52 -26.76
CA ILE A 104 4.83 -19.36 -27.71
C ILE A 104 5.57 -20.70 -27.96
N ALA A 105 6.89 -20.66 -28.07
CA ALA A 105 7.68 -21.88 -28.27
C ALA A 105 7.59 -22.83 -27.07
N THR A 106 7.62 -22.32 -25.85
CA THR A 106 7.56 -23.10 -24.59
C THR A 106 6.14 -23.58 -24.29
N VAL A 107 5.15 -22.68 -24.38
CA VAL A 107 3.74 -23.00 -24.08
C VAL A 107 3.14 -23.91 -25.15
N GLY A 108 3.55 -23.75 -26.40
CA GLY A 108 3.11 -24.55 -27.54
C GLY A 108 1.69 -24.22 -27.98
N PRO A 109 1.01 -25.16 -28.71
CA PRO A 109 -0.30 -24.89 -29.35
C PRO A 109 -1.42 -24.49 -28.39
N ILE A 110 -1.27 -24.75 -27.09
CA ILE A 110 -2.29 -24.35 -26.09
C ILE A 110 -2.36 -22.83 -25.90
N SER A 111 -1.33 -22.09 -26.31
CA SER A 111 -1.30 -20.64 -26.30
C SER A 111 -2.25 -19.99 -27.30
N GLU A 112 -2.79 -20.75 -28.27
CA GLU A 112 -3.71 -20.21 -29.27
C GLU A 112 -4.94 -19.59 -28.61
N GLY A 113 -5.19 -18.33 -28.95
CA GLY A 113 -6.28 -17.53 -28.35
C GLY A 113 -5.94 -16.90 -27.01
N MET A 114 -4.75 -17.10 -26.44
CA MET A 114 -4.30 -16.42 -25.22
C MET A 114 -4.29 -14.91 -25.46
N GLU A 115 -4.84 -14.17 -24.50
CA GLU A 115 -4.93 -12.72 -24.51
C GLU A 115 -4.29 -12.12 -23.27
N GLY A 116 -3.78 -10.91 -23.39
CA GLY A 116 -3.16 -10.23 -22.25
C GLY A 116 -2.75 -8.80 -22.56
N ILE A 117 -2.01 -8.24 -21.60
CA ILE A 117 -1.50 -6.87 -21.64
C ILE A 117 0.00 -6.91 -21.47
N THR A 118 0.71 -6.16 -22.30
CA THR A 118 2.16 -5.94 -22.18
C THR A 118 2.47 -4.46 -22.30
N PHE A 119 3.69 -4.08 -22.04
CA PHE A 119 4.22 -2.74 -22.31
C PHE A 119 5.24 -2.81 -23.44
N GLY A 120 5.48 -1.68 -24.13
CA GLY A 120 6.37 -1.65 -25.28
C GLY A 120 6.92 -0.25 -25.57
N ALA A 121 7.42 -0.08 -26.77
CA ALA A 121 7.85 1.21 -27.28
C ALA A 121 6.65 2.16 -27.41
N SER A 122 6.86 3.46 -27.21
CA SER A 122 5.82 4.43 -27.56
C SER A 122 5.61 4.43 -29.08
N PRO A 123 4.37 4.27 -29.56
CA PRO A 123 4.12 4.32 -31.01
C PRO A 123 4.55 5.63 -31.66
N GLU A 124 4.54 6.72 -30.90
CA GLU A 124 4.92 8.06 -31.37
C GLU A 124 6.43 8.27 -31.42
N SER A 125 7.22 7.43 -30.72
CA SER A 125 8.68 7.56 -30.70
C SER A 125 9.34 7.18 -32.03
N GLY A 126 8.74 6.26 -32.79
CA GLY A 126 9.35 5.67 -33.98
C GLY A 126 10.47 4.66 -33.68
N PHE A 127 10.67 4.30 -32.40
CA PHE A 127 11.70 3.35 -31.99
C PHE A 127 11.52 1.97 -32.64
N GLU A 128 10.31 1.46 -32.68
CA GLU A 128 10.00 0.13 -33.21
C GLU A 128 10.41 0.02 -34.68
N VAL A 129 10.07 1.01 -35.48
CA VAL A 129 10.46 1.06 -36.91
C VAL A 129 11.99 1.13 -37.06
N SER A 130 12.65 1.90 -36.23
CA SER A 130 14.12 2.01 -36.25
C SER A 130 14.78 0.73 -35.82
N TYR A 131 14.27 0.06 -34.80
CA TYR A 131 14.74 -1.23 -34.29
C TYR A 131 14.60 -2.32 -35.38
N GLU A 132 13.41 -2.46 -35.94
CA GLU A 132 13.13 -3.43 -37.03
C GLU A 132 14.05 -3.18 -38.24
N THR A 133 14.24 -1.91 -38.60
CA THR A 133 15.12 -1.55 -39.72
C THR A 133 16.58 -1.95 -39.46
N TYR A 134 17.04 -1.83 -38.21
CA TYR A 134 18.44 -2.11 -37.85
C TYR A 134 18.71 -3.58 -37.62
N PHE A 135 17.79 -4.27 -36.90
CA PHE A 135 17.98 -5.66 -36.48
C PHE A 135 17.29 -6.68 -37.39
N GLY A 136 16.32 -6.27 -38.20
CA GLY A 136 15.52 -7.13 -39.08
C GLY A 136 14.45 -7.94 -38.36
N GLU A 137 14.13 -7.59 -37.11
CA GLU A 137 13.11 -8.22 -36.29
C GLU A 137 12.36 -7.17 -35.47
N SER A 138 11.11 -7.45 -35.13
CA SER A 138 10.28 -6.56 -34.30
C SER A 138 10.73 -6.63 -32.84
N THR A 139 10.44 -5.56 -32.08
CA THR A 139 10.62 -5.54 -30.62
C THR A 139 9.78 -6.61 -29.95
N THR A 140 10.24 -7.07 -28.79
CA THR A 140 9.45 -7.94 -27.92
C THR A 140 9.16 -7.23 -26.59
N LEU A 141 9.55 -7.80 -25.45
CA LEU A 141 9.30 -7.20 -24.14
C LEU A 141 10.53 -6.48 -23.62
N GLY A 142 10.44 -5.16 -23.45
CA GLY A 142 11.40 -4.40 -22.67
C GLY A 142 12.54 -3.72 -23.42
N GLU A 143 12.72 -3.93 -24.74
CA GLU A 143 13.83 -3.34 -25.48
C GLU A 143 13.85 -1.81 -25.43
N ALA A 144 12.69 -1.17 -25.57
CA ALA A 144 12.57 0.28 -25.49
C ALA A 144 12.92 0.79 -24.07
N GLN A 145 12.44 0.11 -23.04
CA GLN A 145 12.70 0.45 -21.64
C GLN A 145 14.17 0.26 -21.26
N VAL A 146 14.79 -0.83 -21.74
CA VAL A 146 16.23 -1.08 -21.52
C VAL A 146 17.08 -0.03 -22.25
N TYR A 147 16.68 0.35 -23.46
CA TYR A 147 17.33 1.42 -24.20
C TYR A 147 17.27 2.75 -23.44
N ASP A 148 16.09 3.13 -22.97
CA ASP A 148 15.89 4.36 -22.20
C ASP A 148 16.63 4.34 -20.87
N ALA A 149 16.68 3.21 -20.18
CA ALA A 149 17.46 3.05 -18.96
C ALA A 149 18.96 3.27 -19.22
N ALA A 150 19.50 2.74 -20.32
CA ALA A 150 20.88 2.97 -20.72
C ALA A 150 21.17 4.44 -21.06
N MET A 151 20.23 5.10 -21.75
CA MET A 151 20.35 6.53 -22.06
C MET A 151 20.28 7.41 -20.80
N LEU A 152 19.35 7.12 -19.88
CA LEU A 152 19.28 7.82 -18.59
C LEU A 152 20.58 7.69 -17.79
N LEU A 153 21.19 6.50 -17.76
CA LEU A 153 22.49 6.30 -17.11
C LEU A 153 23.61 7.13 -17.79
N ALA A 154 23.61 7.19 -19.12
CA ALA A 154 24.59 7.99 -19.87
C ALA A 154 24.42 9.50 -19.58
N TYR A 155 23.18 10.00 -19.58
CA TYR A 155 22.90 11.40 -19.20
C TYR A 155 23.23 11.70 -17.74
N ALA A 156 22.96 10.74 -16.83
CA ALA A 156 23.29 10.92 -15.42
C ALA A 156 24.81 10.97 -15.20
N ALA A 157 25.57 10.12 -15.90
CA ALA A 157 27.03 10.18 -15.89
C ALA A 157 27.55 11.52 -16.43
N TRP A 158 26.97 12.03 -17.51
CA TRP A 158 27.30 13.37 -18.03
C TRP A 158 26.92 14.48 -17.04
N TYR A 159 25.75 14.38 -16.40
CA TYR A 159 25.33 15.32 -15.37
C TYR A 159 26.31 15.37 -14.20
N GLN A 160 26.88 14.22 -13.78
CA GLN A 160 27.93 14.18 -12.75
C GLN A 160 29.23 14.87 -13.19
N VAL A 161 29.59 14.80 -14.47
CA VAL A 161 30.75 15.55 -15.00
C VAL A 161 30.54 17.07 -14.85
N LEU A 162 29.31 17.54 -15.08
CA LEU A 162 28.94 18.96 -14.91
C LEU A 162 28.79 19.35 -13.43
N HIS A 163 28.43 18.40 -12.58
CA HIS A 163 28.14 18.57 -11.15
C HIS A 163 28.88 17.54 -10.30
N PRO A 164 30.21 17.68 -10.08
CA PRO A 164 31.04 16.63 -9.45
C PRO A 164 30.64 16.21 -8.04
N ASP A 165 29.90 17.06 -7.31
CA ASP A 165 29.42 16.76 -5.95
C ASP A 165 28.08 16.01 -5.94
N THR A 166 27.55 15.63 -7.10
CA THR A 166 26.27 14.95 -7.24
C THR A 166 26.44 13.44 -7.35
N THR A 167 25.70 12.68 -6.54
CA THR A 167 25.66 11.22 -6.67
C THR A 167 24.90 10.79 -7.94
N LEU A 168 25.18 9.59 -8.46
CA LEU A 168 24.48 9.03 -9.63
C LEU A 168 22.95 8.99 -9.40
N GLN A 169 22.53 8.57 -8.20
CA GLN A 169 21.14 8.53 -7.81
C GLN A 169 20.47 9.92 -7.86
N LYS A 170 21.12 10.95 -7.33
CA LYS A 170 20.61 12.33 -7.39
C LYS A 170 20.57 12.85 -8.82
N ALA A 171 21.56 12.51 -9.65
CA ALA A 171 21.57 12.84 -11.07
C ALA A 171 20.38 12.22 -11.82
N LEU A 172 20.14 10.90 -11.63
CA LEU A 172 18.99 10.19 -12.20
C LEU A 172 17.66 10.84 -11.80
N ARG A 173 17.47 11.14 -10.52
CA ARG A 173 16.26 11.81 -10.04
C ARG A 173 16.04 13.16 -10.69
N THR A 174 17.08 13.94 -10.85
CA THR A 174 17.00 15.25 -11.53
C THR A 174 16.54 15.09 -12.98
N LEU A 175 17.04 14.06 -13.68
CA LEU A 175 16.68 13.79 -15.07
C LEU A 175 15.23 13.32 -15.26
N VAL A 176 14.73 12.48 -14.34
CA VAL A 176 13.35 11.93 -14.44
C VAL A 176 12.28 12.82 -13.80
N THR A 177 12.65 14.01 -13.33
CA THR A 177 11.75 15.02 -12.80
C THR A 177 11.97 16.38 -13.46
N GLY A 178 12.39 16.38 -14.71
CA GLY A 178 12.63 17.58 -15.51
C GLY A 178 11.37 18.45 -15.59
N LYS A 179 11.59 19.79 -15.62
CA LYS A 179 10.49 20.79 -15.59
C LYS A 179 10.53 21.75 -16.76
N ASP A 180 11.59 21.65 -17.57
CA ASP A 180 11.73 22.48 -18.77
C ASP A 180 10.99 21.80 -19.97
N ALA A 181 11.18 22.34 -21.16
CA ALA A 181 10.52 21.83 -22.36
C ALA A 181 10.81 20.34 -22.60
N ASN A 182 9.84 19.62 -23.14
CA ASN A 182 10.00 18.23 -23.57
C ASN A 182 11.07 18.16 -24.66
N MET A 183 11.94 17.15 -24.55
CA MET A 183 13.00 16.88 -25.52
C MET A 183 13.08 15.38 -25.79
N GLY A 184 13.13 15.02 -27.07
CA GLY A 184 13.50 13.66 -27.45
C GLY A 184 14.84 13.27 -26.86
N SER A 185 15.01 12.01 -26.46
CA SER A 185 16.20 11.58 -25.71
C SER A 185 16.86 10.31 -26.25
N TRP A 186 16.40 9.74 -27.36
CA TRP A 186 16.90 8.47 -27.84
C TRP A 186 17.50 8.49 -29.25
N MET A 187 17.17 9.46 -30.11
CA MET A 187 17.78 9.61 -31.42
C MET A 187 19.08 10.43 -31.39
N GLY A 188 20.01 10.19 -32.29
CA GLY A 188 21.35 10.79 -32.27
C GLY A 188 21.39 12.31 -32.20
N GLU A 189 20.52 13.04 -32.91
CA GLU A 189 20.44 14.50 -32.85
C GLU A 189 19.85 14.97 -31.50
N ASP A 190 18.82 14.29 -31.04
CA ASP A 190 18.16 14.60 -29.76
C ASP A 190 19.12 14.39 -28.57
N ILE A 191 19.94 13.34 -28.61
CA ILE A 191 20.97 13.08 -27.60
C ILE A 191 21.90 14.30 -27.45
N ARG A 192 22.33 14.88 -28.57
CA ARG A 192 23.17 16.07 -28.54
C ARG A 192 22.46 17.28 -27.93
N LEU A 193 21.18 17.47 -28.27
CA LEU A 193 20.37 18.57 -27.74
C LEU A 193 20.15 18.43 -26.22
N VAL A 194 19.95 17.24 -25.72
CA VAL A 194 19.85 16.97 -24.27
C VAL A 194 21.19 17.27 -23.58
N ILE A 195 22.30 16.80 -24.13
CA ILE A 195 23.64 17.09 -23.59
C ILE A 195 23.90 18.59 -23.52
N ASP A 196 23.59 19.33 -24.58
CA ASP A 196 23.74 20.80 -24.64
C ASP A 196 22.80 21.49 -23.64
N ALA A 197 21.57 21.04 -23.49
CA ALA A 197 20.63 21.58 -22.53
C ALA A 197 21.14 21.43 -21.08
N LEU A 198 21.61 20.23 -20.71
CA LEU A 198 22.18 19.98 -19.39
C LEU A 198 23.44 20.82 -19.13
N ALA A 199 24.31 20.97 -20.14
CA ALA A 199 25.51 21.83 -20.04
C ALA A 199 25.16 23.31 -19.84
N ASN A 200 23.97 23.74 -20.29
CA ASN A 200 23.44 25.09 -20.07
C ASN A 200 22.57 25.23 -18.82
N GLY A 201 22.59 24.25 -17.92
CA GLY A 201 21.87 24.26 -16.64
C GLY A 201 20.36 24.07 -16.75
N LYS A 202 19.86 23.58 -17.88
CA LYS A 202 18.44 23.23 -18.07
C LYS A 202 18.16 21.82 -17.55
N GLN A 203 16.90 21.57 -17.21
CA GLN A 203 16.39 20.26 -16.77
C GLN A 203 15.21 19.86 -17.66
N PRO A 204 15.46 19.37 -18.88
CA PRO A 204 14.39 19.00 -19.80
C PRO A 204 13.57 17.82 -19.28
N SER A 205 12.28 17.79 -19.59
CA SER A 205 11.46 16.59 -19.53
C SER A 205 11.84 15.71 -20.72
N LEU A 206 12.21 14.44 -20.47
CA LEU A 206 12.77 13.55 -21.48
C LEU A 206 11.71 12.64 -22.09
N GLU A 207 11.68 12.60 -23.42
CA GLU A 207 10.84 11.67 -24.20
C GLU A 207 11.73 10.58 -24.79
N GLY A 208 11.61 9.37 -24.26
CA GLY A 208 12.41 8.21 -24.65
C GLY A 208 11.79 7.35 -25.73
N ALA A 209 12.39 6.21 -25.96
CA ALA A 209 11.87 5.17 -26.85
C ALA A 209 10.56 4.55 -26.32
N SER A 210 10.41 4.44 -25.00
CA SER A 210 9.21 3.93 -24.35
C SER A 210 8.15 5.00 -24.07
N GLY A 211 8.43 6.27 -24.37
CA GLY A 211 7.57 7.43 -24.10
C GLY A 211 8.18 8.39 -23.09
N SER A 212 7.35 9.13 -22.37
CA SER A 212 7.83 10.06 -21.36
C SER A 212 8.60 9.35 -20.25
N LEU A 213 9.76 9.91 -19.90
CA LEU A 213 10.61 9.40 -18.82
C LEU A 213 10.40 10.18 -17.51
N ASP A 214 9.28 10.83 -17.34
CA ASP A 214 8.93 11.52 -16.10
C ASP A 214 8.48 10.52 -15.04
N PHE A 215 9.06 10.65 -13.85
CA PHE A 215 8.74 9.83 -12.67
C PHE A 215 8.04 10.67 -11.61
N ASP A 216 7.28 10.00 -10.75
CA ASP A 216 6.70 10.65 -9.58
C ASP A 216 7.80 11.21 -8.68
N ALA A 217 7.76 12.51 -8.42
CA ALA A 217 8.81 13.20 -7.69
C ALA A 217 8.91 12.83 -6.20
N LYS A 218 7.89 12.15 -5.64
CA LYS A 218 7.87 11.72 -4.24
C LYS A 218 8.39 10.29 -4.06
N VAL A 219 7.96 9.38 -4.93
CA VAL A 219 8.26 7.95 -4.77
C VAL A 219 9.33 7.44 -5.73
N PHE A 220 9.59 8.11 -6.87
CA PHE A 220 10.61 7.79 -7.89
C PHE A 220 10.57 6.35 -8.43
N THR A 221 9.54 5.59 -8.12
CA THR A 221 9.34 4.21 -8.57
C THR A 221 8.29 4.09 -9.65
N ASN A 222 7.46 5.13 -9.82
CA ASN A 222 6.35 5.14 -10.75
C ASN A 222 6.65 6.10 -11.90
N VAL A 223 6.82 5.53 -13.09
CA VAL A 223 6.77 6.31 -14.31
C VAL A 223 5.36 6.89 -14.47
N LEU A 224 5.30 8.12 -14.91
CA LEU A 224 4.03 8.86 -14.96
C LEU A 224 3.21 8.55 -16.22
N THR A 225 3.86 8.17 -17.28
CA THR A 225 3.23 7.85 -18.58
C THR A 225 3.80 6.55 -19.10
N THR A 226 2.94 5.61 -19.48
CA THR A 226 3.35 4.31 -19.99
C THR A 226 2.39 3.86 -21.09
N THR A 227 2.93 3.30 -22.16
CA THR A 227 2.14 2.69 -23.24
C THR A 227 1.97 1.21 -22.99
N TYR A 228 0.73 0.76 -23.01
CA TYR A 228 0.33 -0.63 -22.89
C TYR A 228 -0.27 -1.13 -24.19
N TYR A 229 0.08 -2.36 -24.57
CA TYR A 229 -0.47 -3.07 -25.72
C TYR A 229 -1.38 -4.21 -25.25
N ASN A 230 -2.56 -4.32 -25.85
CA ASN A 230 -3.40 -5.51 -25.75
C ASN A 230 -2.97 -6.51 -26.83
N PHE A 231 -2.57 -7.70 -26.42
CA PHE A 231 -2.12 -8.74 -27.34
C PHE A 231 -3.07 -9.94 -27.36
N LYS A 232 -3.02 -10.67 -28.48
CA LYS A 232 -3.62 -11.99 -28.62
C LYS A 232 -2.69 -12.91 -29.39
N VAL A 233 -2.65 -14.18 -29.02
CA VAL A 233 -1.99 -15.22 -29.82
C VAL A 233 -2.95 -15.71 -30.91
N TYR A 234 -2.54 -15.60 -32.15
CA TYR A 234 -3.30 -16.04 -33.30
C TYR A 234 -2.39 -16.69 -34.35
N ASN A 235 -2.72 -17.92 -34.77
CA ASN A 235 -1.88 -18.73 -35.67
C ASN A 235 -0.41 -18.85 -35.18
N GLY A 236 -0.23 -19.03 -33.87
CA GLY A 236 1.09 -19.18 -33.24
C GLY A 236 1.95 -17.92 -33.27
N LYS A 237 1.36 -16.75 -33.41
CA LYS A 237 2.03 -15.44 -33.36
C LYS A 237 1.26 -14.46 -32.51
N TYR A 238 1.96 -13.49 -31.93
CA TYR A 238 1.31 -12.35 -31.29
C TYR A 238 0.73 -11.41 -32.33
N ILE A 239 -0.47 -10.96 -32.09
CA ILE A 239 -1.09 -9.82 -32.77
C ILE A 239 -1.43 -8.77 -31.72
N ILE A 240 -1.10 -7.51 -32.00
CA ILE A 240 -1.50 -6.39 -31.17
C ILE A 240 -2.91 -5.97 -31.60
N LEU A 241 -3.83 -5.96 -30.65
CA LEU A 241 -5.24 -5.60 -30.91
C LEU A 241 -5.43 -4.08 -30.87
N ASP A 242 -4.85 -3.45 -29.86
CA ASP A 242 -4.85 -2.01 -29.66
C ASP A 242 -3.72 -1.61 -28.69
N TYR A 243 -3.56 -0.33 -28.47
CA TYR A 243 -2.68 0.20 -27.44
C TYR A 243 -3.35 1.35 -26.68
N ASN A 244 -2.93 1.56 -25.45
CA ASN A 244 -3.38 2.65 -24.60
C ASN A 244 -2.18 3.29 -23.92
N THR A 245 -2.08 4.61 -24.00
CA THR A 245 -1.07 5.37 -23.28
C THR A 245 -1.69 6.02 -22.05
N SER A 246 -1.14 5.73 -20.89
CA SER A 246 -1.45 6.45 -19.67
C SER A 246 -0.74 7.80 -19.73
N ASP A 247 -1.48 8.90 -19.75
CA ASP A 247 -0.93 10.26 -19.85
C ASP A 247 -0.81 10.98 -18.51
N GLY A 248 -1.17 10.32 -17.43
CA GLY A 248 -1.17 10.91 -16.09
C GLY A 248 -2.10 12.12 -15.89
N SER A 249 -2.95 12.41 -16.87
CA SER A 249 -3.83 13.60 -16.85
C SER A 249 -4.84 13.63 -15.72
N ASN A 250 -5.13 12.47 -15.13
CA ASN A 250 -6.06 12.31 -14.00
C ASN A 250 -5.36 12.40 -12.63
N ARG A 251 -4.13 12.86 -12.58
CA ARG A 251 -3.41 12.99 -11.31
C ARG A 251 -3.89 14.20 -10.54
N THR A 252 -4.23 13.97 -9.31
CA THR A 252 -4.38 15.04 -8.33
C THR A 252 -3.03 15.24 -7.67
N ASP A 253 -2.42 16.40 -7.91
CA ASP A 253 -1.20 16.86 -7.26
C ASP A 253 -0.15 15.76 -6.98
N ALA A 254 1.01 15.97 -6.73
CA ALA A 254 2.11 15.10 -6.34
C ALA A 254 1.75 13.84 -5.49
N THR A 255 0.54 13.31 -5.59
CA THR A 255 0.13 12.06 -4.97
C THR A 255 0.43 10.89 -5.88
N LEU A 256 0.44 9.68 -5.30
CA LEU A 256 0.70 8.46 -6.03
C LEU A 256 -0.15 8.39 -7.30
N ALA A 257 0.53 8.55 -8.42
CA ALA A 257 0.14 8.10 -9.73
C ALA A 257 -1.33 8.31 -10.15
N GLY A 258 -1.87 9.51 -9.98
CA GLY A 258 -3.11 9.88 -10.66
C GLY A 258 -4.38 9.15 -10.22
N TRP A 259 -4.43 8.64 -9.01
CA TRP A 259 -5.63 8.04 -8.45
C TRP A 259 -6.69 9.09 -8.17
N ASN A 260 -7.83 8.95 -8.81
CA ASN A 260 -9.01 9.75 -8.52
C ASN A 260 -9.86 9.04 -7.48
N TRP A 261 -9.94 9.60 -6.29
CA TRP A 261 -10.86 9.15 -5.26
C TRP A 261 -12.30 9.46 -5.68
N LYS A 262 -13.14 8.44 -5.75
CA LYS A 262 -14.55 8.61 -6.03
C LYS A 262 -15.29 8.91 -4.72
N ALA A 263 -15.80 10.13 -4.57
CA ALA A 263 -16.57 10.54 -3.39
C ALA A 263 -17.74 9.59 -3.07
N SER A 264 -18.32 8.94 -4.11
CA SER A 264 -19.39 7.95 -3.95
C SER A 264 -18.95 6.65 -3.26
N GLN A 265 -17.66 6.42 -3.08
CA GLN A 265 -17.12 5.25 -2.36
C GLN A 265 -16.93 5.51 -0.87
N MET A 266 -17.08 6.75 -0.42
CA MET A 266 -17.02 7.09 1.00
C MET A 266 -18.20 6.50 1.75
N GLN A 267 -17.95 6.07 2.98
CA GLN A 267 -19.01 5.63 3.88
C GLN A 267 -19.88 6.82 4.30
N ASP A 268 -21.20 6.61 4.33
CA ASP A 268 -22.17 7.58 4.83
C ASP A 268 -22.57 7.22 6.27
N PHE A 269 -22.57 8.21 7.15
CA PHE A 269 -22.91 8.07 8.57
C PHE A 269 -24.17 8.89 8.95
N ASN A 270 -24.96 9.33 7.97
CA ASN A 270 -26.13 10.18 8.21
C ASN A 270 -27.21 9.49 9.05
N ASP A 271 -27.32 8.16 8.98
CA ASP A 271 -28.30 7.36 9.71
C ASP A 271 -27.83 6.98 11.13
N SER A 272 -26.68 7.50 11.59
CA SER A 272 -26.15 7.19 12.91
C SER A 272 -27.01 7.80 14.02
N GLU A 273 -27.56 6.96 14.90
CA GLU A 273 -28.33 7.39 16.06
C GLU A 273 -27.43 7.96 17.18
N SER A 274 -27.95 8.87 17.97
CA SER A 274 -27.26 9.38 19.15
C SER A 274 -27.32 8.33 20.27
N MET A 275 -26.14 7.98 20.82
CA MET A 275 -26.03 7.09 21.97
C MET A 275 -25.79 7.88 23.26
N THR A 276 -26.34 7.37 24.36
CA THR A 276 -26.12 7.95 25.70
C THR A 276 -24.97 7.20 26.39
N TYR A 277 -24.01 7.97 26.85
CA TYR A 277 -22.85 7.43 27.57
C TYR A 277 -22.83 7.89 29.04
N PRO A 278 -22.21 7.13 29.95
CA PRO A 278 -21.93 7.58 31.33
C PRO A 278 -21.14 8.89 31.37
N GLU A 279 -21.07 9.50 32.53
CA GLU A 279 -20.19 10.65 32.79
C GLU A 279 -18.74 10.30 32.48
N TYR A 280 -18.00 11.25 31.91
CA TYR A 280 -16.58 11.09 31.59
C TYR A 280 -15.71 11.40 32.82
N HIS A 281 -14.70 10.52 33.08
CA HIS A 281 -13.73 10.73 34.15
C HIS A 281 -12.31 10.88 33.63
N SER A 282 -11.84 9.98 32.75
CA SER A 282 -10.44 9.95 32.34
C SER A 282 -10.26 9.27 30.98
N ASN A 283 -9.03 9.32 30.47
CA ASN A 283 -8.61 8.63 29.26
C ASN A 283 -7.44 7.67 29.55
N TRP A 284 -7.43 6.55 28.85
CA TRP A 284 -6.31 5.61 28.77
C TRP A 284 -5.86 5.43 27.32
N ALA A 285 -4.58 5.22 27.11
CA ALA A 285 -4.03 4.94 25.79
C ALA A 285 -3.18 3.66 25.80
N LEU A 286 -3.35 2.82 24.78
CA LEU A 286 -2.52 1.65 24.52
C LEU A 286 -1.94 1.76 23.11
N LEU A 287 -0.64 1.97 23.04
CA LEU A 287 0.09 2.22 21.81
C LEU A 287 1.01 1.04 21.51
N VAL A 288 0.92 0.44 20.32
CA VAL A 288 1.69 -0.76 20.01
C VAL A 288 2.27 -0.75 18.60
N ALA A 289 3.59 -0.94 18.51
CA ALA A 289 4.31 -1.27 17.28
C ALA A 289 4.69 -2.75 17.29
N THR A 290 4.17 -3.54 16.34
CA THR A 290 4.29 -5.00 16.36
C THR A 290 5.33 -5.55 15.40
N SER A 291 6.37 -4.78 15.08
CA SER A 291 7.46 -5.23 14.22
C SER A 291 8.81 -4.75 14.71
N THR A 292 9.84 -5.52 14.36
CA THR A 292 11.24 -5.29 14.74
C THR A 292 12.08 -4.95 13.52
N THR A 293 13.32 -4.59 13.73
CA THR A 293 14.37 -4.34 12.76
C THR A 293 14.27 -3.01 11.99
N TRP A 294 15.42 -2.55 11.51
CA TRP A 294 15.57 -1.29 10.81
C TRP A 294 14.65 -1.13 9.59
N ASN A 295 14.40 -2.21 8.86
CA ASN A 295 13.52 -2.17 7.67
C ASN A 295 12.05 -1.86 8.02
N ASN A 296 11.66 -2.05 9.28
CA ASN A 296 10.33 -1.75 9.81
C ASN A 296 10.30 -0.46 10.64
N TYR A 297 11.32 0.39 10.46
CA TYR A 297 11.47 1.68 11.16
C TYR A 297 10.15 2.44 11.32
N ARG A 298 9.38 2.53 10.25
CA ARG A 298 8.11 3.28 10.18
C ARG A 298 7.10 2.91 11.26
N HIS A 299 6.99 1.64 11.62
CA HIS A 299 5.96 1.21 12.60
C HIS A 299 6.25 1.73 14.00
N GLN A 300 7.51 1.71 14.43
CA GLN A 300 7.90 2.30 15.73
C GLN A 300 7.86 3.84 15.66
N ALA A 301 8.27 4.43 14.53
CA ALA A 301 8.21 5.88 14.33
C ALA A 301 6.75 6.40 14.37
N ASP A 302 5.81 5.69 13.75
CA ASP A 302 4.38 5.99 13.81
C ASP A 302 3.86 6.04 15.26
N ILE A 303 4.16 4.99 16.03
CA ILE A 303 3.71 4.87 17.41
C ILE A 303 4.35 5.95 18.29
N LEU A 304 5.65 6.22 18.11
CA LEU A 304 6.32 7.31 18.82
C LEU A 304 5.74 8.68 18.48
N ALA A 305 5.31 8.91 17.23
CA ALA A 305 4.67 10.14 16.84
C ALA A 305 3.29 10.33 17.51
N ILE A 306 2.49 9.26 17.61
CA ILE A 306 1.22 9.28 18.35
C ILE A 306 1.48 9.48 19.85
N TYR A 307 2.49 8.81 20.44
CA TYR A 307 2.90 9.01 21.83
C TYR A 307 3.24 10.49 22.12
N GLN A 308 4.06 11.12 21.29
CA GLN A 308 4.42 12.52 21.43
C GLN A 308 3.19 13.46 21.27
N GLN A 309 2.23 13.10 20.43
CA GLN A 309 0.97 13.86 20.30
C GLN A 309 0.14 13.78 21.57
N LEU A 310 0.03 12.61 22.19
CA LEU A 310 -0.70 12.43 23.46
C LEU A 310 0.01 13.17 24.62
N LYS A 311 1.33 13.09 24.70
CA LYS A 311 2.14 13.83 25.71
C LYS A 311 1.95 15.33 25.57
N ALA A 312 1.96 15.85 24.33
CA ALA A 312 1.72 17.27 24.06
C ALA A 312 0.27 17.69 24.43
N SER A 313 -0.67 16.76 24.45
CA SER A 313 -2.07 16.95 24.81
C SER A 313 -2.38 16.66 26.29
N GLY A 314 -1.35 16.55 27.12
CA GLY A 314 -1.46 16.46 28.59
C GLY A 314 -1.57 15.07 29.19
N TYR A 315 -1.41 13.99 28.40
CA TYR A 315 -1.43 12.64 28.95
C TYR A 315 -0.25 12.40 29.91
N PRO A 316 -0.49 11.94 31.13
CA PRO A 316 0.54 11.46 32.03
C PRO A 316 0.97 10.04 31.62
N ASP A 317 2.22 9.65 31.93
CA ASP A 317 2.77 8.36 31.50
C ASP A 317 2.07 7.16 32.13
N ASP A 318 1.51 7.31 33.33
CA ASP A 318 0.73 6.27 34.01
C ASP A 318 -0.61 5.95 33.32
N HIS A 319 -1.06 6.80 32.41
CA HIS A 319 -2.25 6.59 31.57
C HIS A 319 -1.93 6.20 30.12
N ILE A 320 -0.67 6.06 29.77
CA ILE A 320 -0.21 5.53 28.48
C ILE A 320 0.49 4.19 28.72
N ILE A 321 0.16 3.17 27.95
CA ILE A 321 0.94 1.94 27.87
C ILE A 321 1.55 1.89 26.47
N LEU A 322 2.89 1.87 26.44
CA LEU A 322 3.67 1.89 25.20
C LEU A 322 4.40 0.54 25.02
N ILE A 323 4.05 -0.15 23.93
CA ILE A 323 4.64 -1.44 23.54
C ILE A 323 5.37 -1.25 22.21
N LEU A 324 6.68 -1.41 22.20
CA LEU A 324 7.50 -1.44 20.99
C LEU A 324 8.82 -2.16 21.24
N GLU A 325 9.58 -2.52 20.21
CA GLU A 325 10.83 -3.28 20.38
C GLU A 325 12.00 -2.43 20.87
N ASP A 326 12.01 -1.12 20.59
CA ASP A 326 13.10 -0.21 20.96
C ASP A 326 14.44 -0.56 20.29
N ASP A 327 14.41 -0.98 19.05
CA ASP A 327 15.59 -1.41 18.31
C ASP A 327 16.00 -0.47 17.16
N ILE A 328 15.29 0.66 16.97
CA ILE A 328 15.57 1.60 15.87
C ILE A 328 16.38 2.83 16.32
N ALA A 329 16.13 3.39 17.51
CA ALA A 329 16.79 4.61 17.97
C ALA A 329 18.30 4.47 18.06
N TYR A 330 18.78 3.34 18.58
CA TYR A 330 20.20 2.99 18.70
C TYR A 330 20.63 1.84 17.80
N SER A 331 19.86 1.58 16.71
CA SER A 331 20.24 0.61 15.70
C SER A 331 21.63 0.93 15.12
N PRO A 332 22.50 -0.07 14.88
CA PRO A 332 23.74 0.15 14.13
C PRO A 332 23.53 0.75 12.73
N SER A 333 22.34 0.61 12.17
CA SER A 333 21.94 1.22 10.88
C SER A 333 21.49 2.66 11.00
N ASN A 334 21.30 3.18 12.23
CA ASN A 334 20.89 4.56 12.45
C ASN A 334 22.12 5.49 12.45
N PRO A 335 22.30 6.35 11.41
CA PRO A 335 23.41 7.30 11.37
C PRO A 335 23.30 8.41 12.43
N HIS A 336 22.12 8.56 13.06
CA HIS A 336 21.83 9.55 14.09
C HIS A 336 21.37 8.87 15.40
N PRO A 337 22.27 8.22 16.18
CA PRO A 337 21.89 7.47 17.38
C PRO A 337 21.03 8.28 18.35
N GLY A 338 19.90 7.72 18.81
CA GLY A 338 18.96 8.38 19.69
C GLY A 338 17.98 9.32 19.01
N ILE A 339 17.99 9.40 17.67
CA ILE A 339 17.04 10.22 16.89
C ILE A 339 16.12 9.32 16.09
N VAL A 340 14.80 9.51 16.28
CA VAL A 340 13.74 8.89 15.49
C VAL A 340 12.82 10.00 14.97
N GLN A 341 12.51 9.97 13.68
CA GLN A 341 11.73 11.03 13.00
C GLN A 341 10.79 10.40 11.97
N VAL A 342 9.63 11.01 11.72
CA VAL A 342 8.73 10.64 10.59
C VAL A 342 9.03 11.43 9.32
N THR A 343 9.79 12.53 9.42
CA THR A 343 10.30 13.31 8.29
C THR A 343 11.72 13.77 8.63
N LEU A 344 12.61 13.78 7.63
CA LEU A 344 13.99 14.23 7.84
C LEU A 344 14.03 15.68 8.34
N GLY A 345 14.80 15.93 9.41
CA GLY A 345 14.90 17.25 10.04
C GLY A 345 13.69 17.63 10.90
N GLY A 346 12.72 16.72 11.05
CA GLY A 346 11.58 16.88 11.95
C GLY A 346 11.96 16.74 13.44
N LYS A 347 10.95 16.82 14.30
CA LYS A 347 11.12 16.63 15.75
C LYS A 347 11.68 15.24 16.05
N ASN A 348 12.61 15.14 17.01
CA ASN A 348 13.01 13.85 17.56
C ASN A 348 11.86 13.25 18.39
N LEU A 349 11.33 12.13 17.94
CA LEU A 349 10.19 11.45 18.57
C LEU A 349 10.60 10.56 19.74
N TYR A 350 11.90 10.26 19.88
CA TYR A 350 12.43 9.38 20.92
C TYR A 350 12.79 10.14 22.21
N GLU A 351 12.60 11.46 22.22
CA GLU A 351 12.92 12.29 23.40
C GLU A 351 11.89 12.11 24.52
N ASN A 352 12.37 11.78 25.72
CA ASN A 352 11.57 11.58 26.93
C ASN A 352 10.46 10.52 26.76
N VAL A 353 10.77 9.41 26.09
CA VAL A 353 9.86 8.28 25.90
C VAL A 353 10.00 7.29 27.06
N GLU A 354 8.87 6.88 27.64
CA GLU A 354 8.80 5.77 28.60
C GLU A 354 8.18 4.55 27.92
N ILE A 355 9.00 3.51 27.69
CA ILE A 355 8.58 2.25 27.08
C ILE A 355 8.23 1.28 28.19
N ASP A 356 6.98 0.80 28.21
CA ASP A 356 6.52 -0.10 29.28
C ASP A 356 6.85 -1.55 29.01
N TYR A 357 6.79 -1.96 27.73
CA TYR A 357 7.08 -3.34 27.33
C TYR A 357 7.83 -3.38 26.00
N LYS A 358 8.83 -4.27 25.93
CA LYS A 358 9.41 -4.67 24.66
C LYS A 358 8.51 -5.71 23.99
N MET A 359 8.25 -5.50 22.71
CA MET A 359 7.34 -6.36 21.94
C MET A 359 7.82 -7.83 21.93
N SER A 360 9.13 -8.07 21.85
CA SER A 360 9.74 -9.41 21.89
C SER A 360 9.60 -10.14 23.23
N GLU A 361 9.31 -9.43 24.33
CA GLU A 361 9.08 -10.01 25.65
C GLU A 361 7.62 -10.47 25.84
N LEU A 362 6.73 -10.12 24.91
CA LEU A 362 5.30 -10.40 24.98
C LEU A 362 4.88 -11.43 23.91
N GLN A 363 3.80 -12.14 24.21
CA GLN A 363 3.06 -12.90 23.22
C GLN A 363 1.83 -12.10 22.73
N PRO A 364 1.26 -12.39 21.55
CA PRO A 364 0.08 -11.66 21.04
C PRO A 364 -1.05 -11.54 22.06
N HIS A 365 -1.35 -12.60 22.80
CA HIS A 365 -2.41 -12.61 23.81
C HIS A 365 -2.06 -11.77 25.08
N ASP A 366 -0.80 -11.43 25.31
CA ASP A 366 -0.45 -10.52 26.41
C ASP A 366 -0.95 -9.09 26.13
N PHE A 367 -0.98 -8.67 24.85
CA PHE A 367 -1.65 -7.42 24.46
C PHE A 367 -3.12 -7.41 24.91
N LEU A 368 -3.85 -8.51 24.69
CA LEU A 368 -5.27 -8.62 25.09
C LEU A 368 -5.43 -8.58 26.63
N ARG A 369 -4.51 -9.20 27.34
CA ARG A 369 -4.49 -9.16 28.82
C ARG A 369 -4.20 -7.77 29.36
N ILE A 370 -3.22 -7.07 28.77
CA ILE A 370 -2.91 -5.66 29.09
C ILE A 370 -4.13 -4.80 28.84
N LEU A 371 -4.77 -4.93 27.68
CA LEU A 371 -5.95 -4.19 27.27
C LEU A 371 -7.14 -4.42 28.21
N SER A 372 -7.39 -5.66 28.61
CA SER A 372 -8.52 -6.02 29.49
C SER A 372 -8.23 -5.82 30.99
N GLY A 373 -7.05 -5.31 31.36
CA GLY A 373 -6.70 -5.01 32.74
C GLY A 373 -6.30 -6.23 33.59
N GLN A 374 -5.79 -7.29 32.96
CA GLN A 374 -5.37 -8.53 33.64
C GLN A 374 -3.88 -8.46 34.02
N SER A 375 -3.58 -7.80 35.13
CA SER A 375 -2.21 -7.68 35.61
C SER A 375 -1.63 -8.99 36.14
N SER A 376 -0.31 -9.11 36.05
CA SER A 376 0.48 -10.22 36.62
C SER A 376 1.89 -9.73 36.93
N PRO A 377 2.73 -10.54 37.59
CA PRO A 377 4.13 -10.18 37.81
C PRO A 377 4.92 -9.89 36.53
N GLN A 378 4.53 -10.51 35.39
CA GLN A 378 5.10 -10.28 34.05
C GLN A 378 4.44 -9.12 33.31
N LEU A 379 3.22 -8.76 33.68
CA LEU A 379 2.43 -7.68 33.09
C LEU A 379 2.00 -6.71 34.23
N PRO A 380 2.92 -5.96 34.82
CA PRO A 380 2.63 -5.12 35.98
C PRO A 380 1.80 -3.89 35.65
N LYS A 381 1.89 -3.35 34.44
CA LYS A 381 1.14 -2.17 33.98
C LYS A 381 0.08 -2.60 32.96
N VAL A 382 -1.17 -2.33 33.23
CA VAL A 382 -2.33 -2.71 32.41
C VAL A 382 -3.31 -1.53 32.34
N ILE A 383 -4.25 -1.57 31.38
CA ILE A 383 -5.33 -0.59 31.30
C ILE A 383 -6.27 -0.77 32.52
N GLU A 384 -6.35 0.23 33.38
CA GLU A 384 -7.20 0.21 34.58
C GLU A 384 -8.50 0.99 34.40
N SER A 385 -8.98 1.08 33.14
CA SER A 385 -10.18 1.81 32.80
C SER A 385 -11.48 1.22 33.37
N THR A 386 -12.48 2.08 33.52
CA THR A 386 -13.83 1.78 34.01
C THR A 386 -14.89 2.25 33.02
N GLN A 387 -16.18 2.04 33.31
CA GLN A 387 -17.29 2.54 32.50
C GLN A 387 -17.34 4.08 32.34
N TYR A 388 -16.51 4.82 33.03
CA TYR A 388 -16.42 6.28 32.97
C TYR A 388 -15.22 6.77 32.16
N ASP A 389 -14.34 5.87 31.70
CA ASP A 389 -13.09 6.21 31.04
C ASP A 389 -13.13 5.89 29.56
N ASN A 390 -12.57 6.75 28.72
CA ASN A 390 -12.36 6.44 27.32
C ASN A 390 -11.03 5.68 27.14
N VAL A 391 -10.99 4.76 26.20
CA VAL A 391 -9.79 4.01 25.83
C VAL A 391 -9.43 4.30 24.38
N PHE A 392 -8.20 4.71 24.14
CA PHE A 392 -7.63 4.93 22.83
C PHE A 392 -6.58 3.86 22.54
N ILE A 393 -6.68 3.20 21.39
CA ILE A 393 -5.70 2.19 20.94
C ILE A 393 -5.18 2.63 19.59
N PHE A 394 -3.84 2.64 19.42
CA PHE A 394 -3.22 2.79 18.13
C PHE A 394 -2.27 1.63 17.87
N TRP A 395 -2.52 0.91 16.78
CA TRP A 395 -1.75 -0.26 16.36
C TRP A 395 -1.05 0.03 15.05
N SER A 396 0.29 -0.14 14.99
CA SER A 396 1.06 -0.06 13.75
C SER A 396 1.92 -1.32 13.57
N GLY A 397 1.83 -1.96 12.39
CA GLY A 397 2.55 -3.19 12.11
C GLY A 397 2.19 -3.80 10.77
N HIS A 398 2.53 -5.08 10.61
CA HIS A 398 2.10 -5.89 9.49
C HIS A 398 0.71 -6.49 9.74
N GLY A 399 0.00 -6.79 8.66
CA GLY A 399 -1.28 -7.47 8.68
C GLY A 399 -1.40 -8.48 7.54
N MET A 400 -2.16 -9.53 7.78
CA MET A 400 -2.60 -10.52 6.80
C MET A 400 -4.13 -10.52 6.75
N PRO A 401 -4.75 -11.06 5.72
CA PRO A 401 -6.21 -11.20 5.70
C PRO A 401 -6.72 -11.86 6.99
N LYS A 402 -7.54 -11.12 7.76
CA LYS A 402 -8.14 -11.50 9.05
C LYS A 402 -7.20 -11.60 10.26
N TYR A 403 -5.93 -11.17 10.14
CA TYR A 403 -4.97 -11.25 11.23
C TYR A 403 -4.14 -9.98 11.38
N LEU A 404 -3.92 -9.55 12.63
CA LEU A 404 -2.89 -8.59 13.02
C LEU A 404 -1.62 -9.36 13.38
N CYS A 405 -0.54 -9.14 12.62
CA CYS A 405 0.72 -9.85 12.82
C CYS A 405 1.42 -9.38 14.11
N TRP A 406 2.03 -10.31 14.83
CA TRP A 406 2.89 -10.05 15.95
C TRP A 406 4.34 -10.41 15.59
N ASN A 407 5.18 -9.41 15.46
CA ASN A 407 6.49 -9.54 14.82
C ASN A 407 6.34 -10.02 13.35
N GLN A 408 7.36 -10.62 12.80
CA GLN A 408 7.34 -11.24 11.47
C GLN A 408 7.11 -12.77 11.55
N THR A 409 6.51 -13.21 12.65
CA THR A 409 6.28 -14.64 12.95
C THR A 409 4.88 -15.06 12.53
N ALA A 410 4.62 -16.37 12.58
CA ALA A 410 3.27 -16.93 12.39
C ALA A 410 2.31 -16.58 13.54
N ASP A 411 2.81 -15.96 14.61
CA ASP A 411 1.98 -15.53 15.73
C ASP A 411 1.20 -14.26 15.32
N ALA A 412 -0.09 -14.27 15.57
CA ALA A 412 -0.98 -13.20 15.15
C ALA A 412 -2.24 -13.18 16.02
N LEU A 413 -2.91 -12.02 16.08
CA LEU A 413 -4.24 -11.89 16.65
C LEU A 413 -5.29 -11.99 15.54
N SER A 414 -6.27 -12.84 15.73
CA SER A 414 -7.43 -12.95 14.86
C SER A 414 -8.51 -11.92 15.21
N GLY A 415 -9.45 -11.70 14.30
CA GLY A 415 -10.64 -10.91 14.57
C GLY A 415 -11.49 -11.50 15.71
N ASP A 416 -11.53 -12.82 15.86
CA ASP A 416 -12.26 -13.49 16.95
C ASP A 416 -11.61 -13.25 18.32
N ASP A 417 -10.28 -13.20 18.40
CA ASP A 417 -9.56 -12.86 19.62
C ASP A 417 -9.91 -11.44 20.10
N LEU A 418 -9.91 -10.48 19.17
CA LEU A 418 -10.32 -9.11 19.44
C LEU A 418 -11.80 -9.03 19.85
N ARG A 419 -12.69 -9.71 19.11
CA ARG A 419 -14.13 -9.74 19.42
C ARG A 419 -14.39 -10.26 20.82
N ASN A 420 -13.77 -11.38 21.19
CA ASN A 420 -13.94 -11.98 22.50
C ASN A 420 -13.51 -11.03 23.62
N THR A 421 -12.32 -10.42 23.46
CA THR A 421 -11.77 -9.48 24.44
C THR A 421 -12.64 -8.22 24.57
N PHE A 422 -13.03 -7.57 23.47
CA PHE A 422 -13.87 -6.38 23.52
C PHE A 422 -15.28 -6.67 24.06
N SER A 423 -15.85 -7.84 23.73
CA SER A 423 -17.14 -8.25 24.28
C SER A 423 -17.06 -8.46 25.79
N GLU A 424 -16.00 -9.08 26.30
CA GLU A 424 -15.75 -9.24 27.73
C GLU A 424 -15.55 -7.86 28.41
N MET A 425 -14.74 -6.98 27.85
CA MET A 425 -14.54 -5.62 28.36
C MET A 425 -15.85 -4.83 28.44
N HIS A 426 -16.72 -4.95 27.44
CA HIS A 426 -18.04 -4.32 27.44
C HIS A 426 -18.92 -4.89 28.57
N GLN A 427 -18.99 -6.22 28.72
CA GLN A 427 -19.77 -6.87 29.79
C GLN A 427 -19.26 -6.49 31.18
N GLN A 428 -17.96 -6.36 31.36
CA GLN A 428 -17.31 -5.96 32.61
C GLN A 428 -17.28 -4.44 32.83
N LYS A 429 -17.86 -3.66 31.90
CA LYS A 429 -17.89 -2.19 31.96
C LYS A 429 -16.49 -1.57 32.08
N ARG A 430 -15.54 -2.03 31.24
CA ARG A 430 -14.14 -1.62 31.27
C ARG A 430 -13.85 -0.40 30.38
N TYR A 431 -14.83 0.19 29.73
CA TYR A 431 -14.71 1.43 28.99
C TYR A 431 -16.05 2.18 28.89
N ARG A 432 -15.95 3.48 28.78
CA ARG A 432 -17.07 4.37 28.41
C ARG A 432 -17.23 4.38 26.89
N LYS A 433 -16.16 4.71 26.18
CA LYS A 433 -15.97 4.64 24.72
C LYS A 433 -14.61 4.05 24.42
N LEU A 434 -14.51 3.29 23.37
CA LEU A 434 -13.24 2.74 22.92
C LEU A 434 -13.05 3.05 21.43
N LEU A 435 -11.93 3.68 21.09
CA LEU A 435 -11.49 3.93 19.71
C LEU A 435 -10.20 3.18 19.45
N MET A 436 -10.21 2.33 18.43
CA MET A 436 -9.00 1.65 17.95
C MET A 436 -8.68 2.10 16.52
N MET A 437 -7.48 2.63 16.31
CA MET A 437 -6.95 2.97 15.00
C MET A 437 -5.90 1.92 14.60
N VAL A 438 -6.03 1.37 13.39
CA VAL A 438 -5.22 0.22 12.94
C VAL A 438 -4.49 0.55 11.65
N GLU A 439 -3.17 0.71 11.75
CA GLU A 439 -2.26 0.91 10.63
C GLU A 439 -1.61 -0.41 10.23
N THR A 440 -2.33 -1.24 9.48
CA THR A 440 -1.82 -2.48 8.90
C THR A 440 -2.45 -2.75 7.54
N CYS A 441 -1.80 -3.59 6.73
CA CYS A 441 -2.45 -4.21 5.58
C CYS A 441 -3.67 -5.03 6.03
N PHE A 442 -4.72 -5.11 5.21
CA PHE A 442 -5.94 -5.90 5.44
C PHE A 442 -6.65 -5.61 6.77
N SER A 443 -6.40 -4.43 7.34
CA SER A 443 -6.86 -4.08 8.70
C SER A 443 -8.38 -4.16 8.88
N GLY A 444 -9.16 -3.83 7.85
CA GLY A 444 -10.62 -3.94 7.89
C GLY A 444 -11.10 -5.36 8.15
N GLY A 445 -10.52 -6.36 7.48
CA GLY A 445 -10.92 -7.75 7.61
C GLY A 445 -10.72 -8.37 9.00
N VAL A 446 -9.90 -7.73 9.85
CA VAL A 446 -9.72 -8.16 11.25
C VAL A 446 -10.81 -7.58 12.13
N VAL A 447 -11.12 -6.28 11.99
CA VAL A 447 -12.01 -5.57 12.90
C VAL A 447 -13.50 -5.78 12.58
N GLU A 448 -13.84 -6.23 11.37
CA GLU A 448 -15.21 -6.62 11.01
C GLU A 448 -15.83 -7.62 12.00
N ALA A 449 -15.03 -8.53 12.54
CA ALA A 449 -15.49 -9.50 13.55
C ALA A 449 -16.08 -8.81 14.79
N CYS A 450 -15.67 -7.57 15.09
CA CYS A 450 -16.08 -6.83 16.29
C CYS A 450 -17.38 -6.01 16.10
N GLU A 451 -18.04 -6.11 14.95
CA GLU A 451 -19.31 -5.43 14.73
C GLU A 451 -20.39 -5.86 15.75
N GLY A 452 -21.18 -4.90 16.17
CA GLY A 452 -22.28 -5.09 17.14
C GLY A 452 -21.87 -4.85 18.59
N ILE A 453 -20.62 -4.55 18.93
CA ILE A 453 -20.16 -4.26 20.29
C ILE A 453 -20.41 -2.78 20.63
N PRO A 454 -21.24 -2.45 21.62
CA PRO A 454 -21.59 -1.05 21.90
C PRO A 454 -20.41 -0.22 22.40
N GLY A 455 -20.32 1.03 21.96
CA GLY A 455 -19.31 2.00 22.40
C GLY A 455 -17.91 1.78 21.83
N LEU A 456 -17.73 0.82 20.93
CA LEU A 456 -16.50 0.50 20.24
C LEU A 456 -16.51 1.05 18.81
N LEU A 457 -15.42 1.68 18.38
CA LEU A 457 -15.24 2.23 17.03
C LEU A 457 -13.84 1.91 16.51
N PHE A 458 -13.77 1.60 15.20
CA PHE A 458 -12.50 1.39 14.53
C PHE A 458 -12.30 2.35 13.36
N PHE A 459 -11.07 2.84 13.21
CA PHE A 459 -10.56 3.40 11.96
C PHE A 459 -9.45 2.50 11.46
N THR A 460 -9.49 2.12 10.18
CA THR A 460 -8.50 1.22 9.59
C THR A 460 -7.84 1.87 8.38
N ALA A 461 -6.52 1.65 8.23
CA ALA A 461 -5.73 2.20 7.12
C ALA A 461 -6.11 1.60 5.76
N ALA A 462 -6.73 0.42 5.76
CA ALA A 462 -7.13 -0.32 4.56
C ALA A 462 -8.42 -1.10 4.83
N ASN A 463 -9.14 -1.50 3.78
CA ASN A 463 -10.22 -2.48 3.89
C ASN A 463 -9.67 -3.90 4.10
N GLY A 464 -10.54 -4.92 4.06
CA GLY A 464 -10.15 -6.33 4.31
C GLY A 464 -9.41 -7.01 3.16
N ASP A 465 -9.34 -6.38 1.99
CA ASP A 465 -8.85 -7.00 0.75
C ASP A 465 -7.57 -6.35 0.21
N GLU A 466 -7.10 -5.26 0.82
CA GLU A 466 -5.99 -4.47 0.30
C GLU A 466 -4.90 -4.18 1.32
N THR A 467 -3.73 -3.74 0.82
CA THR A 467 -2.59 -3.34 1.66
C THR A 467 -2.63 -1.86 1.99
N SER A 468 -2.22 -1.48 3.20
CA SER A 468 -1.87 -0.10 3.55
C SER A 468 -0.54 0.31 2.91
N LYS A 469 -0.24 1.61 2.87
CA LYS A 469 0.93 2.13 2.17
C LYS A 469 1.89 2.86 3.11
N ALA A 470 3.18 2.58 2.92
CA ALA A 470 4.24 3.36 3.53
C ALA A 470 4.28 4.79 2.97
N ASP A 471 4.79 5.73 3.75
CA ASP A 471 4.95 7.13 3.39
C ASP A 471 6.38 7.61 3.62
N ILE A 472 6.86 8.48 2.76
CA ILE A 472 8.17 9.15 2.82
C ILE A 472 9.34 8.16 2.95
N PHE A 473 9.87 7.74 1.80
CA PHE A 473 11.14 7.01 1.77
C PHE A 473 12.32 7.96 1.98
N ASN A 474 13.18 7.66 2.95
CA ASN A 474 14.40 8.41 3.20
C ASN A 474 15.61 7.63 2.68
N GLU A 475 16.38 8.25 1.79
CA GLU A 475 17.53 7.63 1.14
C GLU A 475 18.75 7.50 2.05
N GLU A 476 18.98 8.50 2.90
CA GLU A 476 20.10 8.48 3.84
C GLU A 476 19.95 7.32 4.84
N LEU A 477 18.72 7.15 5.34
CA LEU A 477 18.37 6.07 6.27
C LEU A 477 18.08 4.75 5.55
N ASN A 478 17.81 4.79 4.25
CA ASN A 478 17.37 3.66 3.41
C ASN A 478 16.14 2.93 3.98
N VAL A 479 15.17 3.68 4.50
CA VAL A 479 13.91 3.17 5.08
C VAL A 479 12.72 4.06 4.73
N TRP A 480 11.53 3.49 4.81
CA TRP A 480 10.29 4.25 4.92
C TRP A 480 10.16 4.80 6.35
N MET A 481 9.89 6.10 6.47
CA MET A 481 9.90 6.80 7.76
C MET A 481 8.57 6.76 8.49
N SER A 482 7.46 6.53 7.78
CA SER A 482 6.09 6.50 8.32
C SER A 482 5.19 5.66 7.43
N ASN A 483 3.94 5.48 7.84
CA ASN A 483 2.86 4.97 6.99
C ASN A 483 1.87 6.08 6.65
N ARG A 484 1.21 5.97 5.47
CA ARG A 484 0.39 7.03 4.88
C ARG A 484 -0.81 7.40 5.75
N PHE A 485 -1.52 6.43 6.28
CA PHE A 485 -2.66 6.68 7.17
C PHE A 485 -2.21 7.41 8.45
N THR A 486 -1.12 6.95 9.07
CA THR A 486 -0.60 7.55 10.30
C THR A 486 -0.06 8.96 10.08
N SER A 487 0.72 9.20 9.01
CA SER A 487 1.22 10.54 8.70
C SER A 487 0.08 11.52 8.45
N THR A 488 -0.95 11.10 7.70
CA THR A 488 -2.16 11.91 7.48
C THR A 488 -2.92 12.17 8.79
N CYS A 489 -3.04 11.14 9.66
CA CYS A 489 -3.68 11.29 10.96
C CYS A 489 -2.97 12.33 11.83
N ILE A 490 -1.65 12.23 11.96
CA ILE A 490 -0.84 13.17 12.74
C ILE A 490 -0.98 14.60 12.22
N GLU A 491 -0.95 14.79 10.91
CA GLU A 491 -1.14 16.10 10.28
C GLU A 491 -2.51 16.71 10.66
N GLN A 492 -3.59 15.92 10.53
CA GLN A 492 -4.94 16.41 10.84
C GLN A 492 -5.13 16.71 12.35
N LEU A 493 -4.62 15.84 13.21
CA LEU A 493 -4.73 16.01 14.67
C LEU A 493 -3.87 17.17 15.19
N SER A 494 -2.72 17.43 14.57
CA SER A 494 -1.88 18.59 14.90
C SER A 494 -2.55 19.91 14.48
N ALA A 495 -3.25 19.90 13.35
CA ALA A 495 -3.96 21.08 12.85
C ALA A 495 -5.26 21.37 13.60
N GLN A 496 -6.00 20.33 13.97
CA GLN A 496 -7.32 20.42 14.60
C GLN A 496 -7.57 19.25 15.57
N PRO A 497 -7.11 19.32 16.82
CA PRO A 497 -7.25 18.22 17.78
C PRO A 497 -8.71 17.83 18.10
N ASP A 498 -9.64 18.79 18.03
CA ASP A 498 -11.08 18.58 18.28
C ASP A 498 -11.88 18.32 16.98
N ILE A 499 -11.24 17.84 15.92
CA ILE A 499 -11.90 17.48 14.66
C ILE A 499 -13.00 16.43 14.91
N SER A 500 -14.19 16.59 14.28
CA SER A 500 -15.24 15.57 14.38
C SER A 500 -14.75 14.23 13.82
N LEU A 501 -15.23 13.10 14.36
CA LEU A 501 -14.83 11.78 13.86
C LEU A 501 -15.20 11.60 12.38
N ARG A 502 -16.33 12.18 11.96
CA ARG A 502 -16.73 12.18 10.55
C ARG A 502 -15.78 12.97 9.68
N ASP A 503 -15.38 14.17 10.08
CA ASP A 503 -14.48 15.00 9.27
C ASP A 503 -13.07 14.44 9.28
N LEU A 504 -12.63 13.82 10.39
CA LEU A 504 -11.39 13.07 10.43
C LEU A 504 -11.42 11.92 9.40
N TYR A 505 -12.49 11.10 9.39
CA TYR A 505 -12.65 10.05 8.40
C TYR A 505 -12.59 10.61 6.97
N TYR A 506 -13.33 11.70 6.68
CA TYR A 506 -13.31 12.33 5.36
C TYR A 506 -11.89 12.70 4.92
N ARG A 507 -11.14 13.36 5.80
CA ARG A 507 -9.77 13.80 5.48
C ARG A 507 -8.81 12.62 5.37
N LEU A 508 -8.93 11.62 6.22
CA LEU A 508 -8.14 10.39 6.13
C LEU A 508 -8.44 9.65 4.82
N PHE A 509 -9.71 9.49 4.45
CA PHE A 509 -10.13 8.83 3.22
C PHE A 509 -9.55 9.53 1.97
N ILE A 510 -9.63 10.86 1.91
CA ILE A 510 -9.15 11.63 0.75
C ILE A 510 -7.61 11.66 0.66
N ASN A 511 -6.91 11.77 1.78
CA ASN A 511 -5.46 11.99 1.79
C ASN A 511 -4.63 10.72 1.96
N THR A 512 -5.23 9.59 2.38
CA THR A 512 -4.54 8.29 2.44
C THR A 512 -4.63 7.61 1.08
N VAL A 513 -3.79 8.05 0.14
CA VAL A 513 -3.78 7.52 -1.22
C VAL A 513 -3.16 6.14 -1.26
N GLY A 514 -3.76 5.22 -2.01
CA GLY A 514 -3.27 3.85 -2.23
C GLY A 514 -3.95 2.80 -1.36
N SER A 515 -4.82 3.20 -0.43
CA SER A 515 -5.72 2.32 0.31
C SER A 515 -7.00 3.06 0.70
N HIS A 516 -8.07 2.31 0.99
CA HIS A 516 -9.35 2.87 1.42
C HIS A 516 -9.45 2.82 2.94
N VAL A 517 -9.33 3.99 3.56
CA VAL A 517 -9.60 4.14 5.00
C VAL A 517 -11.06 3.79 5.27
N MET A 518 -11.30 2.93 6.24
CA MET A 518 -12.64 2.49 6.61
C MET A 518 -12.93 2.75 8.08
N VAL A 519 -14.22 2.87 8.37
CA VAL A 519 -14.73 2.94 9.75
C VAL A 519 -15.66 1.75 9.98
N TYR A 520 -15.45 1.04 11.08
CA TYR A 520 -16.27 -0.11 11.46
C TYR A 520 -16.97 0.13 12.77
N ASN A 521 -18.15 -0.47 12.91
CA ASN A 521 -18.99 -0.45 14.10
C ASN A 521 -19.62 0.92 14.42
N ALA A 522 -19.65 1.88 13.50
CA ALA A 522 -20.25 3.21 13.72
C ALA A 522 -21.71 3.17 14.19
N PRO A 523 -22.61 2.28 13.72
CA PRO A 523 -24.00 2.20 14.20
C PRO A 523 -24.13 1.86 15.69
N PHE A 524 -23.13 1.20 16.27
CA PHE A 524 -23.09 0.81 17.69
C PHE A 524 -22.24 1.76 18.56
N TYR A 525 -21.66 2.79 17.93
CA TYR A 525 -20.89 3.83 18.60
C TYR A 525 -21.65 5.15 18.73
N GLY A 526 -22.44 5.53 17.74
CA GLY A 526 -23.28 6.72 17.75
C GLY A 526 -22.87 7.76 16.71
N ASN A 527 -23.44 8.97 16.84
CA ASN A 527 -23.36 10.00 15.82
C ASN A 527 -21.93 10.56 15.63
N MET A 528 -21.31 10.20 14.52
CA MET A 528 -19.95 10.58 14.14
C MET A 528 -19.76 12.10 13.92
N TYR A 529 -20.83 12.83 13.65
CA TYR A 529 -20.80 14.30 13.46
C TYR A 529 -20.72 15.06 14.78
N GLN A 530 -21.22 14.46 15.87
CA GLN A 530 -21.29 15.08 17.19
C GLN A 530 -20.13 14.71 18.11
N GLN A 531 -19.38 13.69 17.75
CA GLN A 531 -18.25 13.19 18.53
C GLN A 531 -16.94 13.61 17.87
N ASN A 532 -15.93 13.89 18.66
CA ASN A 532 -14.68 14.42 18.16
C ASN A 532 -13.48 13.64 18.69
N MET A 533 -12.36 13.77 18.00
CA MET A 533 -11.12 13.08 18.34
C MET A 533 -10.51 13.56 19.65
N GLY A 534 -10.77 14.81 20.05
CA GLY A 534 -10.31 15.38 21.33
C GLY A 534 -10.80 14.61 22.54
N GLU A 535 -11.94 13.89 22.44
CA GLU A 535 -12.41 13.01 23.52
C GLU A 535 -11.43 11.88 23.86
N PHE A 536 -10.55 11.51 22.93
CA PHE A 536 -9.59 10.41 23.10
C PHE A 536 -8.15 10.88 23.24
N ILE A 537 -7.75 11.95 22.55
CA ILE A 537 -6.35 12.37 22.50
C ILE A 537 -6.01 13.53 23.43
N GLN A 538 -6.98 14.18 24.04
CA GLN A 538 -6.76 15.22 25.06
C GLN A 538 -7.04 14.66 26.44
N PHE A 539 -6.07 14.73 27.32
CA PHE A 539 -6.26 14.36 28.72
C PHE A 539 -6.95 15.52 29.46
N ARG A 540 -8.12 15.24 30.04
CA ARG A 540 -8.96 16.25 30.71
C ARG A 540 -9.27 15.84 32.12
#